data_dc99173363b2855950d00f0167e1d277
#
_entry.id   dc99173363b2855950d00f0167e1d277
#
_cell.length_a   1.000
_cell.length_b   1.000
_cell.length_c   1.000
_cell.angle_alpha   90.00
_cell.angle_beta   90.00
_cell.angle_gamma   90.00
#
_symmetry.space_group_name_H-M   'P 1'
#
loop_
_entity.id
_entity.type
_entity.pdbx_description
1 polymer ?
#
loop_
_entity_poly.entity_id
_entity_poly.type
_entity_poly.pdbx_seq_one_letter_code
_entity_poly.pdbx_strand_id
1 'polypeptide(L)'
;MDKSFYDDHRGSKCPQRLFSKDVRKIKQSIDTAMDRYERSVTPDEIEALFMSDNPTLTTAQKQGYSSLFSQIKREDPMGSDVAQEVLSKLFQQVVGEDVANIGFDMVNGDAASLEALRNLLERYGDDFIPNLNIEWDDISIETLMAKAELEARWTFNIPSVTRKVEGVSGGQLIEVGARPNTGKTSFHASLIAGPGGFAHQGAKCIILCNEEPTHRVGARYLTAAAGMTAREVRDNMSKAQAMYEPVMNNIKIKEAGGRDMAWVESVCKSYKPDVLVLDMGDKFGVQGSFARQDEALKACAIYARQIAKTYDCAVFYMSQLSAEAEGRAQLNQSMMEGSRTGKAAEADLMILIGKSPTVEGQEEDSPLRHINIVKNKLNGWHGMVNCELNYQTARYEG
;
A
#
# COMPACT_ATOMS: atom_id res chain seq x y z
N MET A 1 19.64 25.17 25.12
CA MET A 1 18.92 24.53 24.00
C MET A 1 18.68 23.09 24.39
N ASP A 2 17.44 22.67 24.31
CA ASP A 2 16.98 21.37 24.76
C ASP A 2 17.30 20.28 23.73
N LYS A 3 18.06 19.27 24.12
CA LYS A 3 18.47 18.16 23.25
C LYS A 3 17.28 17.29 22.88
N SER A 4 16.38 17.00 23.83
CA SER A 4 15.17 16.21 23.57
C SER A 4 14.28 16.89 22.54
N PHE A 5 14.00 18.18 22.72
CA PHE A 5 13.25 18.96 21.75
C PHE A 5 13.90 18.99 20.36
N TYR A 6 15.25 19.11 20.32
CA TYR A 6 15.97 19.08 19.05
C TYR A 6 15.84 17.73 18.34
N ASP A 7 16.02 16.63 19.07
CA ASP A 7 15.94 15.28 18.49
C ASP A 7 14.53 14.95 18.00
N ASP A 8 13.50 15.37 18.74
CA ASP A 8 12.09 15.19 18.35
C ASP A 8 11.73 15.98 17.09
N HIS A 9 12.41 17.11 16.84
CA HIS A 9 12.12 18.02 15.71
C HIS A 9 13.19 18.03 14.62
N ARG A 10 14.21 17.16 14.73
CA ARG A 10 15.36 17.09 13.80
C ARG A 10 14.94 16.84 12.35
N GLY A 11 13.84 16.10 12.13
CA GLY A 11 13.26 15.85 10.83
C GLY A 11 12.49 17.03 10.25
N SER A 12 12.10 18.00 11.08
CA SER A 12 11.36 19.18 10.67
C SER A 12 12.26 20.08 9.85
N LYS A 13 12.16 20.04 8.53
CA LYS A 13 12.93 20.90 7.61
C LYS A 13 12.39 22.32 7.67
N CYS A 14 12.80 23.08 8.68
CA CYS A 14 12.46 24.50 8.74
C CYS A 14 12.96 25.20 7.47
N PRO A 15 12.07 25.85 6.68
CA PRO A 15 12.47 26.43 5.41
C PRO A 15 13.56 27.46 5.59
N GLN A 16 14.72 27.21 4.99
CA GLN A 16 15.89 28.08 5.15
C GLN A 16 15.66 29.54 4.73
N ARG A 17 14.66 29.81 3.89
CA ARG A 17 14.31 31.15 3.44
C ARG A 17 13.71 32.03 4.56
N LEU A 18 13.20 31.43 5.64
CA LEU A 18 12.75 32.18 6.83
C LEU A 18 13.89 32.84 7.61
N PHE A 19 15.09 32.38 7.40
CA PHE A 19 16.26 32.86 8.12
C PHE A 19 17.12 33.77 7.27
N SER A 20 17.58 34.88 7.85
CA SER A 20 18.67 35.66 7.27
C SER A 20 19.93 34.80 7.12
N LYS A 21 20.85 35.24 6.25
CA LYS A 21 22.12 34.52 6.03
C LYS A 21 22.89 34.26 7.33
N ASP A 22 22.85 35.21 8.26
CA ASP A 22 23.57 35.12 9.53
C ASP A 22 22.89 34.16 10.49
N VAL A 23 21.56 34.17 10.58
CA VAL A 23 20.78 33.24 11.39
C VAL A 23 20.94 31.80 10.86
N ARG A 24 21.04 31.60 9.55
CA ARG A 24 21.31 30.28 8.96
C ARG A 24 22.66 29.71 9.41
N LYS A 25 23.70 30.54 9.49
CA LYS A 25 25.02 30.13 9.98
C LYS A 25 24.99 29.74 11.47
N ILE A 26 24.26 30.52 12.29
CA ILE A 26 24.08 30.17 13.70
C ILE A 26 23.32 28.84 13.83
N LYS A 27 22.22 28.66 13.06
CA LYS A 27 21.47 27.41 13.05
C LYS A 27 22.35 26.20 12.67
N GLN A 28 23.19 26.34 11.66
CA GLN A 28 24.13 25.28 11.25
C GLN A 28 25.10 24.90 12.38
N SER A 29 25.57 25.88 13.17
CA SER A 29 26.41 25.60 14.32
C SER A 29 25.65 24.93 15.46
N ILE A 30 24.37 25.29 15.65
CA ILE A 30 23.47 24.60 16.58
C ILE A 30 23.32 23.13 16.15
N ASP A 31 22.98 22.88 14.88
CA ASP A 31 22.82 21.52 14.34
C ASP A 31 24.11 20.70 14.55
N THR A 32 25.26 21.27 14.23
CA THR A 32 26.56 20.62 14.42
C THR A 32 26.84 20.32 15.88
N ALA A 33 26.53 21.23 16.81
CA ALA A 33 26.73 21.01 18.24
C ALA A 33 25.80 19.93 18.79
N MET A 34 24.51 19.95 18.38
CA MET A 34 23.53 18.95 18.80
C MET A 34 23.83 17.56 18.25
N ASP A 35 24.45 17.45 17.07
CA ASP A 35 24.90 16.18 16.51
C ASP A 35 26.16 15.63 17.20
N ARG A 36 27.01 16.53 17.69
CA ARG A 36 28.30 16.18 18.33
C ARG A 36 28.16 15.78 19.80
N TYR A 37 27.20 16.38 20.50
CA TYR A 37 27.03 16.20 21.94
C TYR A 37 25.69 15.53 22.28
N GLU A 38 25.75 14.47 23.10
CA GLU A 38 24.57 13.74 23.57
C GLU A 38 23.85 14.43 24.75
N ARG A 39 23.98 15.74 24.86
CA ARG A 39 23.37 16.55 25.92
C ARG A 39 22.89 17.90 25.42
N SER A 40 22.02 18.54 26.19
CA SER A 40 21.67 19.95 25.98
C SER A 40 22.91 20.85 26.00
N VAL A 41 22.93 21.81 25.05
CA VAL A 41 24.05 22.75 24.87
C VAL A 41 23.56 24.17 25.17
N THR A 42 24.37 24.93 25.94
CA THR A 42 24.02 26.30 26.29
C THR A 42 24.28 27.27 25.13
N PRO A 43 23.60 28.43 25.04
CA PRO A 43 23.92 29.45 24.06
C PRO A 43 25.37 29.95 24.13
N ASP A 44 25.97 29.96 25.30
CA ASP A 44 27.40 30.31 25.49
C ASP A 44 28.33 29.31 24.83
N GLU A 45 28.05 28.02 25.02
CA GLU A 45 28.83 26.95 24.40
C GLU A 45 28.70 27.00 22.86
N ILE A 46 27.53 27.30 22.34
CA ILE A 46 27.32 27.42 20.87
C ILE A 46 28.05 28.65 20.34
N GLU A 47 28.00 29.80 21.03
CA GLU A 47 28.77 30.97 20.63
C GLU A 47 30.27 30.69 20.58
N ALA A 48 30.82 30.01 21.60
CA ALA A 48 32.23 29.63 21.64
C ALA A 48 32.60 28.70 20.46
N LEU A 49 31.77 27.68 20.18
CA LEU A 49 31.94 26.78 19.02
C LEU A 49 31.86 27.55 17.69
N PHE A 50 30.85 28.40 17.52
CA PHE A 50 30.67 29.21 16.32
C PHE A 50 31.90 30.10 16.06
N MET A 51 32.42 30.77 17.07
CA MET A 51 33.60 31.64 16.93
C MET A 51 34.88 30.84 16.64
N SER A 52 35.00 29.65 17.20
CA SER A 52 36.12 28.74 16.94
C SER A 52 36.11 28.19 15.51
N ASP A 53 34.92 27.81 15.02
CA ASP A 53 34.75 27.21 13.71
C ASP A 53 34.80 28.26 12.56
N ASN A 54 34.71 29.55 12.88
CA ASN A 54 34.76 30.66 11.92
C ASN A 54 35.94 31.65 12.21
N PRO A 55 37.20 31.21 12.15
CA PRO A 55 38.35 32.05 12.52
C PRO A 55 38.57 33.23 11.57
N THR A 56 38.04 33.17 10.31
CA THR A 56 38.22 34.17 9.27
C THR A 56 37.27 35.37 9.39
N LEU A 57 36.37 35.39 10.37
CA LEU A 57 35.46 36.50 10.57
C LEU A 57 36.24 37.78 10.99
N THR A 58 35.88 38.89 10.35
CA THR A 58 36.40 40.20 10.72
C THR A 58 35.89 40.63 12.11
N THR A 59 36.56 41.58 12.75
CA THR A 59 36.15 42.10 14.07
C THR A 59 34.74 42.60 14.10
N ALA A 60 34.29 43.31 13.03
CA ALA A 60 32.93 43.83 12.90
C ALA A 60 31.92 42.66 12.80
N GLN A 61 32.24 41.63 12.04
CA GLN A 61 31.36 40.43 11.92
C GLN A 61 31.27 39.67 13.27
N LYS A 62 32.37 39.49 13.97
CA LYS A 62 32.38 38.87 15.30
C LYS A 62 31.49 39.64 16.28
N GLN A 63 31.56 40.99 16.29
CA GLN A 63 30.70 41.83 17.11
C GLN A 63 29.21 41.66 16.74
N GLY A 64 28.89 41.60 15.43
CA GLY A 64 27.54 41.36 14.94
C GLY A 64 26.96 40.04 15.43
N TYR A 65 27.72 38.95 15.30
CA TYR A 65 27.32 37.63 15.81
C TYR A 65 27.19 37.57 17.32
N SER A 66 28.12 38.16 18.07
CA SER A 66 28.03 38.27 19.54
C SER A 66 26.77 39.04 19.97
N SER A 67 26.37 40.08 19.22
CA SER A 67 25.11 40.77 19.47
C SER A 67 23.89 39.86 19.27
N LEU A 68 23.86 39.04 18.19
CA LEU A 68 22.79 38.06 17.96
C LEU A 68 22.75 36.99 19.06
N PHE A 69 23.91 36.46 19.46
CA PHE A 69 23.95 35.51 20.57
C PHE A 69 23.51 36.16 21.90
N SER A 70 23.83 37.43 22.13
CA SER A 70 23.35 38.17 23.30
C SER A 70 21.83 38.33 23.30
N GLN A 71 21.19 38.47 22.13
CA GLN A 71 19.74 38.49 22.03
C GLN A 71 19.17 37.09 22.35
N ILE A 72 19.72 36.01 21.78
CA ILE A 72 19.30 34.63 22.06
C ILE A 72 19.40 34.32 23.55
N LYS A 73 20.45 34.77 24.24
CA LYS A 73 20.65 34.56 25.68
C LYS A 73 19.64 35.29 26.56
N ARG A 74 19.07 36.40 26.08
CA ARG A 74 18.09 37.20 26.82
C ARG A 74 16.65 36.70 26.67
N GLU A 75 16.41 35.90 25.65
CA GLU A 75 15.09 35.31 25.45
C GLU A 75 14.89 34.17 26.45
N ASP A 76 13.74 34.21 27.13
CA ASP A 76 13.33 33.09 27.99
C ASP A 76 13.05 31.84 27.14
N PRO A 77 13.41 30.65 27.63
CA PRO A 77 13.11 29.41 26.94
C PRO A 77 11.60 29.27 26.69
N MET A 78 11.21 29.19 25.44
CA MET A 78 9.81 28.91 25.06
C MET A 78 9.48 27.46 25.43
N GLY A 79 8.28 27.22 25.99
CA GLY A 79 7.78 25.86 26.21
C GLY A 79 7.73 25.07 24.90
N SER A 80 8.01 23.78 24.96
CA SER A 80 8.09 22.91 23.78
C SER A 80 6.80 22.91 22.95
N ASP A 81 5.64 22.94 23.60
CA ASP A 81 4.31 22.99 23.00
C ASP A 81 4.10 24.30 22.22
N VAL A 82 4.46 25.43 22.81
CA VAL A 82 4.37 26.76 22.15
C VAL A 82 5.36 26.86 21.01
N ALA A 83 6.60 26.38 21.19
CA ALA A 83 7.61 26.36 20.15
C ALA A 83 7.17 25.55 18.93
N GLN A 84 6.54 24.41 19.16
CA GLN A 84 5.98 23.54 18.14
C GLN A 84 4.85 24.24 17.38
N GLU A 85 3.92 24.91 18.08
CA GLU A 85 2.84 25.66 17.44
C GLU A 85 3.38 26.80 16.57
N VAL A 86 4.37 27.54 17.05
CA VAL A 86 5.01 28.64 16.30
C VAL A 86 5.72 28.11 15.05
N LEU A 87 6.50 27.05 15.18
CA LEU A 87 7.18 26.40 14.04
C LEU A 87 6.17 25.91 13.00
N SER A 88 5.08 25.27 13.44
CA SER A 88 4.00 24.83 12.56
C SER A 88 3.38 25.98 11.76
N LYS A 89 3.04 27.09 12.42
CA LYS A 89 2.47 28.29 11.77
C LYS A 89 3.44 28.89 10.75
N LEU A 90 4.71 29.01 11.11
CA LEU A 90 5.74 29.52 10.19
C LEU A 90 5.90 28.62 8.96
N PHE A 91 5.85 27.32 9.16
CA PHE A 91 5.94 26.34 8.07
C PHE A 91 4.72 26.44 7.14
N GLN A 92 3.50 26.50 7.72
CA GLN A 92 2.25 26.66 6.97
C GLN A 92 2.25 27.96 6.14
N GLN A 93 2.76 29.05 6.71
CA GLN A 93 2.86 30.32 6.00
C GLN A 93 3.74 30.21 4.76
N VAL A 94 4.92 29.59 4.88
CA VAL A 94 5.87 29.44 3.78
C VAL A 94 5.30 28.58 2.66
N VAL A 95 4.67 27.44 3.02
CA VAL A 95 4.05 26.57 2.02
C VAL A 95 2.84 27.26 1.39
N GLY A 96 2.07 27.99 2.18
CA GLY A 96 0.96 28.81 1.66
C GLY A 96 1.41 29.84 0.62
N GLU A 97 2.55 30.50 0.84
CA GLU A 97 3.17 31.40 -0.14
C GLU A 97 3.59 30.67 -1.42
N ASP A 98 4.20 29.48 -1.31
CA ASP A 98 4.59 28.66 -2.48
C ASP A 98 3.36 28.20 -3.27
N VAL A 99 2.32 27.72 -2.59
CA VAL A 99 1.04 27.34 -3.21
C VAL A 99 0.41 28.52 -3.92
N ALA A 100 0.40 29.71 -3.29
CA ALA A 100 -0.17 30.91 -3.88
C ALA A 100 0.59 31.34 -5.15
N ASN A 101 1.92 31.29 -5.13
CA ASN A 101 2.75 31.60 -6.30
C ASN A 101 2.50 30.64 -7.46
N ILE A 102 2.49 29.33 -7.17
CA ILE A 102 2.20 28.30 -8.18
C ILE A 102 0.76 28.46 -8.70
N GLY A 103 -0.20 28.73 -7.81
CA GLY A 103 -1.58 29.02 -8.21
C GLY A 103 -1.71 30.22 -9.13
N PHE A 104 -0.92 31.26 -8.91
CA PHE A 104 -0.87 32.41 -9.79
C PHE A 104 -0.30 32.09 -11.18
N ASP A 105 0.76 31.26 -11.23
CA ASP A 105 1.34 30.78 -12.49
C ASP A 105 0.34 29.90 -13.27
N MET A 106 -0.43 29.06 -12.56
CA MET A 106 -1.53 28.27 -13.16
C MET A 106 -2.61 29.15 -13.80
N VAL A 107 -3.01 30.24 -13.13
CA VAL A 107 -4.00 31.20 -13.67
C VAL A 107 -3.46 31.89 -14.94
N ASN A 108 -2.15 32.09 -15.02
CA ASN A 108 -1.49 32.66 -16.19
C ASN A 108 -1.25 31.66 -17.33
N GLY A 109 -1.68 30.39 -17.14
CA GLY A 109 -1.65 29.34 -18.19
C GLY A 109 -0.35 28.58 -18.30
N ASP A 110 0.53 28.62 -17.28
CA ASP A 110 1.74 27.81 -17.27
C ASP A 110 1.39 26.34 -16.96
N ALA A 111 1.53 25.49 -17.98
CA ALA A 111 1.22 24.05 -17.89
C ALA A 111 2.12 23.26 -16.92
N ALA A 112 3.33 23.79 -16.63
CA ALA A 112 4.26 23.15 -15.67
C ALA A 112 3.84 23.37 -14.21
N SER A 113 2.96 24.32 -13.93
CA SER A 113 2.55 24.69 -12.57
C SER A 113 1.79 23.58 -11.86
N LEU A 114 1.03 22.73 -12.56
CA LEU A 114 0.33 21.60 -11.96
C LEU A 114 1.30 20.54 -11.42
N GLU A 115 2.36 20.26 -12.17
CA GLU A 115 3.42 19.36 -11.75
C GLU A 115 4.24 19.96 -10.59
N ALA A 116 4.50 21.27 -10.64
CA ALA A 116 5.16 22.00 -9.57
C ALA A 116 4.36 21.95 -8.26
N LEU A 117 3.02 22.11 -8.33
CA LEU A 117 2.14 22.00 -7.17
C LEU A 117 2.17 20.58 -6.57
N ARG A 118 2.16 19.58 -7.42
CA ARG A 118 2.25 18.18 -6.98
C ARG A 118 3.57 17.90 -6.29
N ASN A 119 4.70 18.29 -6.90
CA ASN A 119 6.02 18.13 -6.32
C ASN A 119 6.17 18.91 -5.00
N LEU A 120 5.51 20.05 -4.87
CA LEU A 120 5.45 20.81 -3.63
C LEU A 120 4.73 20.03 -2.53
N LEU A 121 3.54 19.48 -2.84
CA LEU A 121 2.74 18.70 -1.89
C LEU A 121 3.43 17.39 -1.49
N GLU A 122 4.06 16.70 -2.43
CA GLU A 122 4.85 15.50 -2.15
C GLU A 122 6.08 15.82 -1.26
N ARG A 123 6.75 16.94 -1.54
CA ARG A 123 7.94 17.38 -0.79
C ARG A 123 7.64 17.82 0.64
N TYR A 124 6.49 18.40 0.87
CA TYR A 124 6.09 18.96 2.16
C TYR A 124 4.94 18.21 2.83
N GLY A 125 4.34 17.20 2.17
CA GLY A 125 3.21 16.46 2.70
C GLY A 125 3.50 15.78 4.03
N ASP A 126 4.66 15.14 4.14
CA ASP A 126 5.11 14.45 5.34
C ASP A 126 5.71 15.41 6.38
N ASP A 127 6.33 16.52 5.94
CA ASP A 127 6.94 17.53 6.82
C ASP A 127 5.89 18.48 7.46
N PHE A 128 4.63 18.41 7.00
CA PHE A 128 3.53 19.29 7.42
C PHE A 128 2.81 18.83 8.68
N ILE A 129 3.09 17.61 9.16
CA ILE A 129 2.47 17.07 10.37
C ILE A 129 3.36 17.43 11.57
N PRO A 130 3.08 18.55 12.27
CA PRO A 130 3.91 19.01 13.39
C PRO A 130 3.75 18.17 14.66
N ASN A 131 3.00 17.11 14.60
CA ASN A 131 2.83 16.13 15.66
C ASN A 131 3.39 14.79 15.18
N LEU A 132 4.68 14.60 15.30
CA LEU A 132 5.22 13.28 15.57
C LEU A 132 4.84 12.89 17.01
N ASN A 133 3.54 12.85 17.33
CA ASN A 133 3.06 11.91 18.31
C ASN A 133 3.26 10.54 17.66
N ILE A 134 4.49 10.05 17.75
CA ILE A 134 4.78 8.65 17.44
C ILE A 134 4.02 7.88 18.52
N GLU A 135 2.80 7.49 18.20
CA GLU A 135 2.06 6.53 19.00
C GLU A 135 2.77 5.19 18.85
N TRP A 136 3.52 4.81 19.86
CA TRP A 136 4.14 3.49 19.90
C TRP A 136 3.02 2.46 20.08
N ASP A 137 3.14 1.35 19.34
CA ASP A 137 2.22 0.23 19.53
C ASP A 137 2.32 -0.30 20.97
N ASP A 138 1.17 -0.53 21.60
CA ASP A 138 1.11 -1.23 22.88
C ASP A 138 1.59 -2.67 22.69
N ILE A 139 2.70 -3.00 23.34
CA ILE A 139 3.35 -4.32 23.35
C ILE A 139 2.99 -5.14 24.59
N SER A 140 1.91 -4.77 25.32
CA SER A 140 1.43 -5.60 26.43
C SER A 140 1.04 -6.99 25.94
N ILE A 141 1.23 -8.00 26.80
CA ILE A 141 0.94 -9.39 26.44
C ILE A 141 -0.52 -9.53 26.02
N GLU A 142 -1.44 -8.85 26.71
CA GLU A 142 -2.87 -8.84 26.43
C GLU A 142 -3.16 -8.34 25.01
N THR A 143 -2.57 -7.21 24.62
CA THR A 143 -2.76 -6.60 23.29
C THR A 143 -2.13 -7.46 22.20
N LEU A 144 -0.92 -8.01 22.44
CA LEU A 144 -0.25 -8.87 21.47
C LEU A 144 -1.02 -10.18 21.27
N MET A 145 -1.51 -10.81 22.35
CA MET A 145 -2.29 -12.04 22.26
C MET A 145 -3.65 -11.80 21.58
N ALA A 146 -4.35 -10.73 21.93
CA ALA A 146 -5.60 -10.36 21.26
C ALA A 146 -5.43 -10.11 19.76
N LYS A 147 -4.29 -9.52 19.34
CA LYS A 147 -3.95 -9.34 17.92
C LYS A 147 -3.47 -10.63 17.25
N ALA A 148 -2.79 -11.51 17.97
CA ALA A 148 -2.23 -12.76 17.45
C ALA A 148 -3.29 -13.89 17.35
N GLU A 149 -4.28 -13.89 18.23
CA GLU A 149 -5.41 -14.84 18.24
C GLU A 149 -6.54 -14.43 17.28
N LEU A 150 -6.36 -13.37 16.47
CA LEU A 150 -7.29 -13.04 15.42
C LEU A 150 -7.28 -14.17 14.40
N GLU A 151 -8.26 -15.09 14.55
CA GLU A 151 -8.69 -16.00 13.50
C GLU A 151 -8.84 -15.24 12.18
N ALA A 152 -8.69 -15.93 11.06
CA ALA A 152 -8.90 -15.31 9.76
C ALA A 152 -10.27 -14.59 9.73
N ARG A 153 -10.26 -13.29 9.48
CA ARG A 153 -11.49 -12.48 9.43
C ARG A 153 -12.44 -12.96 8.33
N TRP A 154 -11.85 -13.43 7.22
CA TRP A 154 -12.55 -13.94 6.07
C TRP A 154 -12.02 -15.34 5.74
N THR A 155 -12.80 -16.38 6.02
CA THR A 155 -12.40 -17.77 5.78
C THR A 155 -12.56 -18.15 4.31
N PHE A 156 -11.62 -18.94 3.80
CA PHE A 156 -11.77 -19.52 2.46
C PHE A 156 -12.96 -20.49 2.44
N ASN A 157 -13.64 -20.56 1.30
CA ASN A 157 -14.78 -21.47 1.08
C ASN A 157 -14.40 -22.71 0.22
N ILE A 158 -13.12 -22.98 0.06
CA ILE A 158 -12.60 -24.19 -0.61
C ILE A 158 -12.04 -25.11 0.48
N PRO A 159 -12.73 -26.18 0.87
CA PRO A 159 -12.39 -26.99 2.05
C PRO A 159 -10.95 -27.48 2.11
N SER A 160 -10.37 -27.89 0.96
CA SER A 160 -8.98 -28.34 0.89
C SER A 160 -7.98 -27.21 1.21
N VAL A 161 -8.28 -25.98 0.81
CA VAL A 161 -7.49 -24.78 1.11
C VAL A 161 -7.72 -24.34 2.55
N THR A 162 -8.99 -24.25 2.98
CA THR A 162 -9.38 -23.79 4.32
C THR A 162 -8.72 -24.60 5.43
N ARG A 163 -8.66 -25.93 5.29
CA ARG A 163 -7.97 -26.79 6.26
C ARG A 163 -6.47 -26.50 6.42
N LYS A 164 -5.86 -25.78 5.47
CA LYS A 164 -4.40 -25.53 5.45
C LYS A 164 -4.05 -24.07 5.73
N VAL A 165 -4.87 -23.14 5.25
CA VAL A 165 -4.61 -21.69 5.34
C VAL A 165 -5.71 -20.96 6.09
N GLU A 166 -6.86 -21.59 6.37
CA GLU A 166 -8.02 -21.02 7.03
C GLU A 166 -8.65 -19.85 6.23
N GLY A 167 -7.98 -18.71 6.13
CA GLY A 167 -8.49 -17.53 5.44
C GLY A 167 -7.51 -16.37 5.43
N VAL A 168 -8.06 -15.15 5.32
CA VAL A 168 -7.31 -13.89 5.26
C VAL A 168 -7.94 -12.81 6.14
N SER A 169 -7.14 -11.80 6.47
CA SER A 169 -7.58 -10.62 7.24
C SER A 169 -7.20 -9.32 6.55
N GLY A 170 -7.69 -8.21 7.05
CA GLY A 170 -7.26 -6.90 6.61
C GLY A 170 -5.76 -6.69 6.78
N GLY A 171 -5.18 -5.78 6.01
CA GLY A 171 -3.76 -5.49 6.02
C GLY A 171 -2.87 -6.52 5.31
N GLN A 172 -3.44 -7.55 4.67
CA GLN A 172 -2.71 -8.63 4.02
C GLN A 172 -2.69 -8.49 2.50
N LEU A 173 -1.54 -8.79 1.90
CA LEU A 173 -1.38 -8.90 0.45
C LEU A 173 -1.31 -10.38 0.05
N ILE A 174 -2.28 -10.80 -0.75
CA ILE A 174 -2.40 -12.16 -1.27
C ILE A 174 -2.06 -12.13 -2.76
N GLU A 175 -0.96 -12.73 -3.15
CA GLU A 175 -0.60 -12.87 -4.55
C GLU A 175 -1.14 -14.17 -5.11
N VAL A 176 -1.90 -14.09 -6.22
CA VAL A 176 -2.48 -15.25 -6.88
C VAL A 176 -1.94 -15.35 -8.30
N GLY A 177 -1.13 -16.37 -8.56
CA GLY A 177 -0.52 -16.60 -9.88
C GLY A 177 -1.17 -17.76 -10.62
N ALA A 178 -1.44 -17.56 -11.93
CA ALA A 178 -1.91 -18.62 -12.81
C ALA A 178 -1.47 -18.38 -14.26
N ARG A 179 -1.40 -19.45 -15.06
CA ARG A 179 -1.32 -19.33 -16.52
C ARG A 179 -2.67 -18.89 -17.11
N PRO A 180 -2.71 -18.28 -18.30
CA PRO A 180 -3.95 -18.01 -19.02
C PRO A 180 -4.82 -19.28 -19.10
N ASN A 181 -6.13 -19.10 -19.02
CA ASN A 181 -7.13 -20.18 -19.10
C ASN A 181 -7.01 -21.28 -18.01
N THR A 182 -6.26 -21.05 -16.92
CA THR A 182 -6.18 -22.00 -15.80
C THR A 182 -7.32 -21.81 -14.79
N GLY A 183 -8.08 -20.67 -14.87
CA GLY A 183 -9.23 -20.43 -14.01
C GLY A 183 -9.00 -19.37 -12.91
N LYS A 184 -8.04 -18.47 -13.09
CA LYS A 184 -7.72 -17.39 -12.13
C LYS A 184 -8.95 -16.53 -11.78
N THR A 185 -9.68 -16.02 -12.78
CA THR A 185 -10.90 -15.20 -12.57
C THR A 185 -12.01 -16.02 -11.91
N SER A 186 -12.14 -17.31 -12.26
CA SER A 186 -13.08 -18.22 -11.57
C SER A 186 -12.68 -18.46 -10.11
N PHE A 187 -11.39 -18.46 -9.81
CA PHE A 187 -10.91 -18.64 -8.44
C PHE A 187 -11.37 -17.52 -7.51
N HIS A 188 -11.13 -16.25 -7.88
CA HIS A 188 -11.63 -15.17 -7.02
C HIS A 188 -13.15 -15.02 -7.08
N ALA A 189 -13.82 -15.37 -8.19
CA ALA A 189 -15.28 -15.39 -8.23
C ALA A 189 -15.86 -16.44 -7.28
N SER A 190 -15.26 -17.65 -7.23
CA SER A 190 -15.62 -18.71 -6.30
C SER A 190 -15.40 -18.28 -4.84
N LEU A 191 -14.23 -17.72 -4.52
CA LEU A 191 -13.89 -17.28 -3.16
C LEU A 191 -14.81 -16.17 -2.65
N ILE A 192 -15.29 -15.30 -3.53
CA ILE A 192 -16.07 -14.13 -3.11
C ILE A 192 -17.57 -14.44 -3.15
N ALA A 193 -18.08 -14.93 -4.30
CA ALA A 193 -19.51 -15.10 -4.54
C ALA A 193 -20.02 -16.52 -4.33
N GLY A 194 -19.16 -17.53 -4.36
CA GLY A 194 -19.56 -18.92 -4.11
C GLY A 194 -20.15 -19.14 -2.72
N PRO A 195 -20.80 -20.27 -2.46
CA PRO A 195 -21.41 -20.57 -1.15
C PRO A 195 -20.38 -20.45 -0.03
N GLY A 196 -20.73 -19.70 1.04
CA GLY A 196 -19.81 -19.43 2.16
C GLY A 196 -18.64 -18.54 1.80
N GLY A 197 -18.58 -17.92 0.61
CA GLY A 197 -17.54 -17.02 0.19
C GLY A 197 -17.53 -15.70 0.96
N PHE A 198 -16.55 -14.85 0.71
CA PHE A 198 -16.32 -13.63 1.49
C PHE A 198 -17.54 -12.69 1.49
N ALA A 199 -18.26 -12.56 0.35
CA ALA A 199 -19.47 -11.74 0.30
C ALA A 199 -20.63 -12.34 1.13
N HIS A 200 -20.73 -13.68 1.27
CA HIS A 200 -21.66 -14.32 2.19
C HIS A 200 -21.31 -14.11 3.66
N GLN A 201 -20.03 -13.94 3.96
CA GLN A 201 -19.53 -13.61 5.30
C GLN A 201 -19.72 -12.12 5.63
N GLY A 202 -20.23 -11.32 4.70
CA GLY A 202 -20.48 -9.89 4.88
C GLY A 202 -19.36 -8.95 4.42
N ALA A 203 -18.28 -9.49 3.83
CA ALA A 203 -17.18 -8.67 3.32
C ALA A 203 -17.63 -7.79 2.14
N LYS A 204 -17.28 -6.51 2.18
CA LYS A 204 -17.41 -5.58 1.05
C LYS A 204 -16.28 -5.83 0.05
N CYS A 205 -16.62 -6.46 -1.06
CA CYS A 205 -15.65 -6.87 -2.07
C CYS A 205 -15.67 -5.92 -3.27
N ILE A 206 -14.50 -5.38 -3.61
CA ILE A 206 -14.32 -4.57 -4.83
C ILE A 206 -13.39 -5.31 -5.78
N ILE A 207 -13.83 -5.44 -7.04
CA ILE A 207 -13.08 -6.09 -8.09
C ILE A 207 -12.78 -5.07 -9.18
N LEU A 208 -11.50 -4.80 -9.40
CA LEU A 208 -10.98 -3.88 -10.41
C LEU A 208 -10.43 -4.71 -11.57
N CYS A 209 -11.12 -4.69 -12.70
CA CYS A 209 -10.80 -5.51 -13.88
C CYS A 209 -10.13 -4.66 -14.96
N ASN A 210 -9.00 -5.10 -15.46
CA ASN A 210 -8.31 -4.49 -16.59
C ASN A 210 -7.86 -5.50 -17.66
N GLU A 211 -8.35 -6.75 -17.57
CA GLU A 211 -8.07 -7.81 -18.52
C GLU A 211 -9.34 -8.18 -19.31
N GLU A 212 -10.43 -8.48 -18.61
CA GLU A 212 -11.69 -8.85 -19.21
C GLU A 212 -12.77 -7.78 -18.97
N PRO A 213 -13.73 -7.63 -19.91
CA PRO A 213 -14.86 -6.73 -19.70
C PRO A 213 -15.66 -7.10 -18.44
N THR A 214 -16.12 -6.10 -17.70
CA THR A 214 -16.82 -6.27 -16.41
C THR A 214 -18.05 -7.16 -16.49
N HIS A 215 -18.79 -7.13 -17.61
CA HIS A 215 -19.97 -8.00 -17.78
C HIS A 215 -19.61 -9.49 -17.84
N ARG A 216 -18.44 -9.87 -18.38
CA ARG A 216 -17.96 -11.27 -18.38
C ARG A 216 -17.51 -11.70 -16.98
N VAL A 217 -16.79 -10.84 -16.29
CA VAL A 217 -16.40 -11.09 -14.90
C VAL A 217 -17.67 -11.19 -14.04
N GLY A 218 -18.61 -10.24 -14.15
CA GLY A 218 -19.88 -10.26 -13.44
C GLY A 218 -20.71 -11.52 -13.69
N ALA A 219 -20.71 -12.04 -14.92
CA ALA A 219 -21.38 -13.30 -15.23
C ALA A 219 -20.79 -14.49 -14.45
N ARG A 220 -19.44 -14.55 -14.27
CA ARG A 220 -18.80 -15.58 -13.44
C ARG A 220 -19.18 -15.45 -11.96
N TYR A 221 -19.30 -14.24 -11.45
CA TYR A 221 -19.76 -14.00 -10.08
C TYR A 221 -21.21 -14.47 -9.88
N LEU A 222 -22.08 -14.17 -10.85
CA LEU A 222 -23.45 -14.63 -10.82
C LEU A 222 -23.54 -16.16 -10.88
N THR A 223 -22.82 -16.80 -11.81
CA THR A 223 -22.82 -18.28 -11.92
C THR A 223 -22.20 -18.94 -10.71
N ALA A 224 -21.15 -18.33 -10.08
CA ALA A 224 -20.55 -18.82 -8.85
C ALA A 224 -21.53 -18.74 -7.66
N ALA A 225 -22.25 -17.63 -7.53
CA ALA A 225 -23.27 -17.48 -6.48
C ALA A 225 -24.44 -18.43 -6.69
N ALA A 226 -25.02 -18.45 -7.89
CA ALA A 226 -26.19 -19.24 -8.20
C ALA A 226 -25.91 -20.76 -8.25
N GLY A 227 -24.68 -21.18 -8.55
CA GLY A 227 -24.37 -22.58 -8.86
C GLY A 227 -25.08 -23.09 -10.12
N MET A 228 -25.33 -22.19 -11.04
CA MET A 228 -26.06 -22.41 -12.28
C MET A 228 -25.17 -22.04 -13.46
N THR A 229 -25.28 -22.80 -14.54
CA THR A 229 -24.64 -22.44 -15.81
C THR A 229 -25.31 -21.20 -16.42
N ALA A 230 -24.62 -20.50 -17.33
CA ALA A 230 -25.15 -19.32 -17.97
C ALA A 230 -26.46 -19.61 -18.74
N ARG A 231 -26.68 -20.85 -19.22
CA ARG A 231 -27.92 -21.28 -19.84
C ARG A 231 -29.04 -21.42 -18.79
N GLU A 232 -28.79 -22.12 -17.69
CA GLU A 232 -29.76 -22.28 -16.61
C GLU A 232 -30.17 -20.95 -15.99
N VAL A 233 -29.21 -20.01 -15.86
CA VAL A 233 -29.50 -18.63 -15.40
C VAL A 233 -30.51 -17.96 -16.34
N ARG A 234 -30.30 -18.05 -17.66
CA ARG A 234 -31.26 -17.49 -18.65
C ARG A 234 -32.62 -18.13 -18.58
N ASP A 235 -32.65 -19.47 -18.40
CA ASP A 235 -33.90 -20.23 -18.35
C ASP A 235 -34.66 -20.03 -17.03
N ASN A 236 -33.96 -19.64 -15.93
CA ASN A 236 -34.52 -19.49 -14.59
C ASN A 236 -34.00 -18.22 -13.89
N MET A 237 -34.17 -17.05 -14.49
CA MET A 237 -33.62 -15.77 -13.98
C MET A 237 -34.09 -15.46 -12.56
N SER A 238 -35.37 -15.72 -12.21
CA SER A 238 -35.86 -15.46 -10.84
C SER A 238 -35.14 -16.30 -9.78
N LYS A 239 -34.84 -17.57 -10.09
CA LYS A 239 -34.08 -18.45 -9.18
C LYS A 239 -32.63 -17.96 -9.05
N ALA A 240 -31.98 -17.62 -10.16
CA ALA A 240 -30.64 -17.11 -10.17
C ALA A 240 -30.53 -15.79 -9.37
N GLN A 241 -31.52 -14.90 -9.51
CA GLN A 241 -31.61 -13.65 -8.75
C GLN A 241 -31.73 -13.92 -7.25
N ALA A 242 -32.62 -14.79 -6.82
CA ALA A 242 -32.81 -15.13 -5.42
C ALA A 242 -31.52 -15.69 -4.76
N MET A 243 -30.71 -16.43 -5.54
CA MET A 243 -29.43 -16.97 -5.08
C MET A 243 -28.30 -15.94 -5.07
N TYR A 244 -28.34 -14.93 -5.94
CA TYR A 244 -27.35 -13.86 -6.01
C TYR A 244 -27.63 -12.70 -5.05
N GLU A 245 -28.90 -12.44 -4.74
CA GLU A 245 -29.35 -11.34 -3.90
C GLU A 245 -28.62 -11.24 -2.54
N PRO A 246 -28.35 -12.34 -1.81
CA PRO A 246 -27.65 -12.27 -0.52
C PRO A 246 -26.23 -11.68 -0.60
N VAL A 247 -25.59 -11.73 -1.77
CA VAL A 247 -24.19 -11.29 -1.94
C VAL A 247 -24.04 -10.06 -2.85
N MET A 248 -25.04 -9.76 -3.70
CA MET A 248 -24.90 -8.74 -4.75
C MET A 248 -24.56 -7.35 -4.22
N ASN A 249 -25.08 -6.98 -3.05
CA ASN A 249 -24.82 -5.67 -2.43
C ASN A 249 -23.42 -5.54 -1.85
N ASN A 250 -22.76 -6.68 -1.59
CA ASN A 250 -21.42 -6.76 -1.07
C ASN A 250 -20.35 -6.83 -2.19
N ILE A 251 -20.77 -6.89 -3.45
CA ILE A 251 -19.87 -7.06 -4.60
C ILE A 251 -19.97 -5.84 -5.51
N LYS A 252 -18.84 -5.20 -5.80
CA LYS A 252 -18.73 -4.12 -6.78
C LYS A 252 -17.63 -4.44 -7.78
N ILE A 253 -17.98 -4.40 -9.07
CA ILE A 253 -17.04 -4.67 -10.17
C ILE A 253 -16.89 -3.40 -10.99
N LYS A 254 -15.65 -3.01 -11.29
CA LYS A 254 -15.36 -1.79 -12.06
C LYS A 254 -14.28 -2.04 -13.09
N GLU A 255 -14.48 -1.50 -14.30
CA GLU A 255 -13.45 -1.40 -15.33
C GLU A 255 -12.31 -0.49 -14.86
N ALA A 256 -11.07 -0.97 -15.01
CA ALA A 256 -9.86 -0.30 -14.54
C ALA A 256 -8.75 -0.24 -15.59
N GLY A 257 -9.09 -0.44 -16.87
CA GLY A 257 -8.10 -0.35 -17.97
C GLY A 257 -7.40 1.01 -18.00
N GLY A 258 -6.05 1.01 -18.08
CA GLY A 258 -5.25 2.21 -18.12
C GLY A 258 -5.18 3.02 -16.81
N ARG A 259 -5.67 2.47 -15.70
CA ARG A 259 -5.61 3.10 -14.38
C ARG A 259 -4.29 2.77 -13.67
N ASP A 260 -3.89 3.64 -12.74
CA ASP A 260 -2.72 3.47 -11.88
C ASP A 260 -3.10 3.13 -10.43
N MET A 261 -2.09 2.82 -9.62
CA MET A 261 -2.28 2.46 -8.21
C MET A 261 -2.80 3.63 -7.36
N ALA A 262 -2.54 4.89 -7.75
CA ALA A 262 -3.08 6.06 -7.06
C ALA A 262 -4.61 6.15 -7.25
N TRP A 263 -5.10 5.80 -8.45
CA TRP A 263 -6.54 5.68 -8.67
C TRP A 263 -7.14 4.52 -7.86
N VAL A 264 -6.47 3.37 -7.77
CA VAL A 264 -6.90 2.24 -6.92
C VAL A 264 -7.04 2.70 -5.46
N GLU A 265 -6.07 3.44 -4.95
CA GLU A 265 -6.12 4.00 -3.61
C GLU A 265 -7.32 4.94 -3.41
N SER A 266 -7.62 5.80 -4.39
CA SER A 266 -8.79 6.69 -4.33
C SER A 266 -10.12 5.90 -4.25
N VAL A 267 -10.20 4.75 -4.90
CA VAL A 267 -11.34 3.82 -4.79
C VAL A 267 -11.43 3.26 -3.37
N CYS A 268 -10.31 2.79 -2.79
CA CYS A 268 -10.28 2.27 -1.43
C CYS A 268 -10.67 3.34 -0.40
N LYS A 269 -10.18 4.56 -0.55
CA LYS A 269 -10.53 5.70 0.31
C LYS A 269 -12.05 5.98 0.27
N SER A 270 -12.66 5.89 -0.90
CA SER A 270 -14.09 6.21 -1.10
C SER A 270 -15.02 5.10 -0.64
N TYR A 271 -14.67 3.84 -0.88
CA TYR A 271 -15.57 2.70 -0.69
C TYR A 271 -15.22 1.83 0.51
N LYS A 272 -14.00 1.93 1.05
CA LYS A 272 -13.50 1.18 2.21
C LYS A 272 -13.83 -0.32 2.09
N PRO A 273 -13.23 -1.02 1.10
CA PRO A 273 -13.45 -2.45 0.93
C PRO A 273 -12.84 -3.25 2.07
N ASP A 274 -13.42 -4.41 2.38
CA ASP A 274 -12.79 -5.44 3.22
C ASP A 274 -11.89 -6.35 2.37
N VAL A 275 -12.28 -6.57 1.11
CA VAL A 275 -11.55 -7.38 0.12
C VAL A 275 -11.44 -6.59 -1.19
N LEU A 276 -10.22 -6.43 -1.68
CA LEU A 276 -9.91 -5.79 -2.97
C LEU A 276 -9.27 -6.83 -3.90
N VAL A 277 -9.79 -6.96 -5.11
CA VAL A 277 -9.19 -7.78 -6.17
C VAL A 277 -8.68 -6.90 -7.28
N LEU A 278 -7.40 -7.04 -7.64
CA LEU A 278 -6.76 -6.39 -8.78
C LEU A 278 -6.57 -7.42 -9.89
N ASP A 279 -7.49 -7.50 -10.84
CA ASP A 279 -7.50 -8.50 -11.93
C ASP A 279 -7.26 -7.84 -13.30
N MET A 280 -5.99 -7.70 -13.76
CA MET A 280 -4.70 -8.18 -13.23
C MET A 280 -3.92 -7.07 -12.53
N GLY A 281 -3.30 -7.38 -11.39
CA GLY A 281 -2.45 -6.45 -10.68
C GLY A 281 -1.27 -5.94 -11.53
N ASP A 282 -0.68 -6.81 -12.33
CA ASP A 282 0.46 -6.50 -13.20
C ASP A 282 0.19 -5.48 -14.32
N LYS A 283 -1.07 -5.16 -14.59
CA LYS A 283 -1.48 -4.19 -15.61
C LYS A 283 -1.81 -2.80 -15.06
N PHE A 284 -1.75 -2.61 -13.75
CA PHE A 284 -1.88 -1.28 -13.18
C PHE A 284 -0.56 -0.51 -13.32
N GLY A 285 -0.68 0.79 -13.62
CA GLY A 285 0.45 1.69 -13.64
C GLY A 285 0.86 2.09 -12.21
N VAL A 286 2.10 2.52 -12.06
CA VAL A 286 2.59 3.21 -10.86
C VAL A 286 3.42 4.40 -11.31
N GLN A 287 3.32 5.51 -10.57
CA GLN A 287 4.06 6.71 -10.91
C GLN A 287 5.54 6.52 -10.61
N GLY A 288 6.39 7.07 -11.49
CA GLY A 288 7.84 7.00 -11.39
C GLY A 288 8.49 6.70 -12.74
N SER A 289 9.79 6.90 -12.82
CA SER A 289 10.60 6.50 -13.97
C SER A 289 11.33 5.22 -13.60
N PHE A 290 11.02 4.13 -14.28
CA PHE A 290 11.63 2.82 -14.06
C PHE A 290 12.49 2.44 -15.25
N ALA A 291 13.72 2.04 -14.99
CA ALA A 291 14.63 1.59 -16.04
C ALA A 291 14.23 0.20 -16.58
N ARG A 292 13.52 -0.60 -15.76
CA ARG A 292 13.16 -1.98 -16.07
C ARG A 292 11.71 -2.28 -15.65
N GLN A 293 11.05 -3.15 -16.42
CA GLN A 293 9.67 -3.55 -16.14
C GLN A 293 9.50 -4.26 -14.79
N ASP A 294 10.48 -5.06 -14.37
CA ASP A 294 10.41 -5.76 -13.06
C ASP A 294 10.47 -4.79 -11.87
N GLU A 295 11.11 -3.63 -12.01
CA GLU A 295 11.11 -2.56 -11.01
C GLU A 295 9.72 -1.93 -10.89
N ALA A 296 9.06 -1.66 -12.01
CA ALA A 296 7.69 -1.14 -12.02
C ALA A 296 6.69 -2.13 -11.38
N LEU A 297 6.80 -3.41 -11.72
CA LEU A 297 5.96 -4.47 -11.12
C LEU A 297 6.19 -4.61 -9.61
N LYS A 298 7.44 -4.49 -9.15
CA LYS A 298 7.76 -4.46 -7.74
C LYS A 298 7.15 -3.24 -7.05
N ALA A 299 7.23 -2.06 -7.67
CA ALA A 299 6.65 -0.84 -7.13
C ALA A 299 5.11 -0.94 -7.02
N CYS A 300 4.44 -1.56 -8.00
CA CYS A 300 3.00 -1.86 -7.92
C CYS A 300 2.66 -2.78 -6.74
N ALA A 301 3.45 -3.83 -6.51
CA ALA A 301 3.23 -4.74 -5.39
C ALA A 301 3.46 -4.05 -4.03
N ILE A 302 4.49 -3.20 -3.92
CA ILE A 302 4.73 -2.37 -2.73
C ILE A 302 3.53 -1.45 -2.47
N TYR A 303 3.02 -0.78 -3.50
CA TYR A 303 1.86 0.10 -3.38
C TYR A 303 0.59 -0.68 -2.97
N ALA A 304 0.36 -1.86 -3.57
CA ALA A 304 -0.74 -2.74 -3.18
C ALA A 304 -0.63 -3.17 -1.71
N ARG A 305 0.59 -3.43 -1.22
CA ARG A 305 0.87 -3.71 0.19
C ARG A 305 0.55 -2.52 1.10
N GLN A 306 0.90 -1.31 0.67
CA GLN A 306 0.57 -0.08 1.40
C GLN A 306 -0.95 0.12 1.49
N ILE A 307 -1.67 -0.05 0.37
CA ILE A 307 -3.14 0.01 0.34
C ILE A 307 -3.74 -1.00 1.33
N ALA A 308 -3.28 -2.26 1.32
CA ALA A 308 -3.76 -3.27 2.25
C ALA A 308 -3.67 -2.80 3.71
N LYS A 309 -2.49 -2.30 4.11
CA LYS A 309 -2.24 -1.82 5.48
C LYS A 309 -3.01 -0.55 5.83
N THR A 310 -3.02 0.44 4.93
CA THR A 310 -3.64 1.76 5.18
C THR A 310 -5.16 1.65 5.31
N TYR A 311 -5.79 0.78 4.52
CA TYR A 311 -7.24 0.65 4.46
C TYR A 311 -7.78 -0.61 5.17
N ASP A 312 -6.92 -1.35 5.88
CA ASP A 312 -7.25 -2.60 6.60
C ASP A 312 -8.06 -3.56 5.73
N CYS A 313 -7.65 -3.76 4.47
CA CYS A 313 -8.31 -4.65 3.52
C CYS A 313 -7.40 -5.79 3.08
N ALA A 314 -8.00 -6.96 2.75
CA ALA A 314 -7.28 -8.05 2.10
C ALA A 314 -7.16 -7.76 0.60
N VAL A 315 -5.94 -7.58 0.09
CA VAL A 315 -5.70 -7.29 -1.34
C VAL A 315 -5.29 -8.56 -2.05
N PHE A 316 -6.12 -9.01 -2.99
CA PHE A 316 -5.82 -10.09 -3.92
C PHE A 316 -5.20 -9.51 -5.19
N TYR A 317 -3.91 -9.70 -5.34
CA TYR A 317 -3.12 -9.24 -6.49
C TYR A 317 -2.99 -10.39 -7.49
N MET A 318 -3.75 -10.32 -8.59
CA MET A 318 -3.77 -11.36 -9.60
C MET A 318 -2.62 -11.16 -10.59
N SER A 319 -1.75 -12.17 -10.72
CA SER A 319 -0.56 -12.16 -11.56
C SER A 319 -0.57 -13.28 -12.58
N GLN A 320 0.26 -13.15 -13.61
CA GLN A 320 0.49 -14.19 -14.59
C GLN A 320 1.75 -15.00 -14.25
N LEU A 321 1.72 -16.29 -14.53
CA LEU A 321 2.89 -17.16 -14.44
C LEU A 321 3.63 -17.22 -15.78
N SER A 322 4.93 -17.44 -15.73
CA SER A 322 5.78 -17.63 -16.92
C SER A 322 5.42 -18.94 -17.65
N ALA A 323 5.88 -19.07 -18.88
CA ALA A 323 5.66 -20.26 -19.71
C ALA A 323 6.17 -21.55 -19.03
N GLU A 324 7.12 -21.47 -18.12
CA GLU A 324 7.64 -22.63 -17.36
C GLU A 324 6.57 -23.33 -16.52
N ALA A 325 5.48 -22.61 -16.16
CA ALA A 325 4.37 -23.16 -15.37
C ALA A 325 3.32 -23.92 -16.21
N GLU A 326 3.44 -23.86 -17.53
CA GLU A 326 2.48 -24.50 -18.42
C GLU A 326 2.44 -26.03 -18.22
N GLY A 327 1.23 -26.57 -18.04
CA GLY A 327 1.01 -28.01 -17.85
C GLY A 327 1.62 -28.58 -16.58
N ARG A 328 1.92 -27.78 -15.56
CA ARG A 328 2.51 -28.26 -14.30
C ARG A 328 1.50 -28.24 -13.16
N ALA A 329 1.41 -29.36 -12.45
CA ALA A 329 0.69 -29.46 -11.20
C ALA A 329 1.44 -28.75 -10.06
N GLN A 330 2.73 -29.01 -9.93
CA GLN A 330 3.58 -28.45 -8.89
C GLN A 330 4.25 -27.17 -9.41
N LEU A 331 4.01 -26.08 -8.71
CA LEU A 331 4.50 -24.74 -9.04
C LEU A 331 5.35 -24.19 -7.89
N ASN A 332 6.26 -23.29 -8.23
CA ASN A 332 7.10 -22.61 -7.27
C ASN A 332 7.18 -21.11 -7.57
N GLN A 333 7.67 -20.36 -6.60
CA GLN A 333 7.77 -18.90 -6.67
C GLN A 333 8.57 -18.38 -7.88
N SER A 334 9.58 -19.11 -8.37
CA SER A 334 10.42 -18.68 -9.50
C SER A 334 9.66 -18.63 -10.83
N MET A 335 8.48 -19.25 -10.89
CA MET A 335 7.62 -19.26 -12.09
C MET A 335 6.73 -18.01 -12.22
N MET A 336 6.81 -17.05 -11.31
CA MET A 336 6.14 -15.76 -11.44
C MET A 336 6.71 -14.96 -12.61
N GLU A 337 5.82 -14.39 -13.43
CA GLU A 337 6.25 -13.55 -14.55
C GLU A 337 6.69 -12.16 -14.05
N GLY A 338 7.76 -11.65 -14.65
CA GLY A 338 8.23 -10.28 -14.51
C GLY A 338 9.03 -9.96 -13.25
N SER A 339 8.60 -10.36 -12.05
CA SER A 339 9.31 -10.03 -10.79
C SER A 339 9.30 -11.20 -9.83
N ARG A 340 10.25 -12.11 -10.03
CA ARG A 340 10.35 -13.37 -9.27
C ARG A 340 10.58 -13.20 -7.76
N THR A 341 11.31 -12.17 -7.37
CA THR A 341 11.64 -11.88 -5.96
C THR A 341 10.91 -10.66 -5.42
N GLY A 342 10.70 -9.63 -6.24
CA GLY A 342 10.16 -8.35 -5.79
C GLY A 342 8.71 -8.44 -5.30
N LYS A 343 7.81 -9.05 -6.06
CA LYS A 343 6.42 -9.28 -5.68
C LYS A 343 6.32 -10.23 -4.49
N ALA A 344 7.07 -11.35 -4.56
CA ALA A 344 7.06 -12.34 -3.51
C ALA A 344 7.55 -11.79 -2.16
N ALA A 345 8.43 -10.80 -2.15
CA ALA A 345 8.89 -10.18 -0.91
C ALA A 345 7.72 -9.51 -0.16
N GLU A 346 6.81 -8.87 -0.88
CA GLU A 346 5.71 -8.08 -0.33
C GLU A 346 4.52 -8.94 0.12
N ALA A 347 4.25 -10.06 -0.55
CA ALA A 347 3.10 -10.93 -0.24
C ALA A 347 3.19 -11.58 1.15
N ASP A 348 2.05 -11.69 1.83
CA ASP A 348 1.89 -12.48 3.04
C ASP A 348 1.52 -13.93 2.72
N LEU A 349 0.69 -14.09 1.69
CA LEU A 349 0.27 -15.38 1.15
C LEU A 349 0.49 -15.38 -0.36
N MET A 350 1.05 -16.45 -0.90
CA MET A 350 1.19 -16.65 -2.34
C MET A 350 0.58 -17.99 -2.74
N ILE A 351 -0.42 -17.89 -3.61
CA ILE A 351 -1.23 -18.98 -4.13
C ILE A 351 -0.94 -19.13 -5.62
N LEU A 352 -0.44 -20.27 -6.06
CA LEU A 352 -0.21 -20.55 -7.47
C LEU A 352 -1.14 -21.66 -7.93
N ILE A 353 -1.89 -21.40 -9.01
CA ILE A 353 -2.87 -22.35 -9.54
C ILE A 353 -2.27 -23.11 -10.70
N GLY A 354 -2.01 -24.39 -10.49
CA GLY A 354 -1.50 -25.33 -11.49
C GLY A 354 -2.60 -26.14 -12.15
N LYS A 355 -2.28 -26.64 -13.34
CA LYS A 355 -3.11 -27.54 -14.13
C LYS A 355 -2.24 -28.63 -14.73
N SER A 356 -2.60 -29.89 -14.54
CA SER A 356 -1.90 -30.98 -15.19
C SER A 356 -2.03 -30.91 -16.71
N PRO A 357 -1.06 -31.46 -17.48
CA PRO A 357 -1.15 -31.54 -18.91
C PRO A 357 -2.42 -32.27 -19.33
N THR A 358 -3.04 -31.80 -20.42
CA THR A 358 -4.13 -32.55 -21.07
C THR A 358 -3.55 -33.83 -21.67
N VAL A 359 -4.15 -34.96 -21.35
CA VAL A 359 -3.73 -36.26 -21.90
C VAL A 359 -4.13 -36.30 -23.37
N GLU A 360 -3.21 -36.70 -24.25
CA GLU A 360 -3.48 -36.87 -25.67
C GLU A 360 -4.70 -37.75 -25.88
N GLY A 361 -5.73 -37.26 -26.59
CA GLY A 361 -7.00 -37.99 -26.82
C GLY A 361 -8.14 -37.65 -25.88
N GLN A 362 -7.98 -36.73 -24.90
CA GLN A 362 -9.08 -36.16 -24.14
C GLN A 362 -9.54 -34.85 -24.79
N GLU A 363 -10.78 -34.81 -25.24
CA GLU A 363 -11.40 -33.61 -25.88
C GLU A 363 -11.70 -32.49 -24.86
N GLU A 364 -11.82 -32.81 -23.58
CA GLU A 364 -12.17 -31.84 -22.52
C GLU A 364 -11.00 -31.59 -21.57
N ASP A 365 -10.84 -30.35 -21.18
CA ASP A 365 -9.92 -29.94 -20.14
C ASP A 365 -10.25 -30.58 -18.79
N SER A 366 -9.29 -31.22 -18.15
CA SER A 366 -9.45 -31.76 -16.80
C SER A 366 -9.97 -30.67 -15.84
N PRO A 367 -11.01 -30.93 -15.04
CA PRO A 367 -11.45 -30.00 -14.00
C PRO A 367 -10.45 -29.86 -12.85
N LEU A 368 -9.52 -30.80 -12.71
CA LEU A 368 -8.57 -30.82 -11.61
C LEU A 368 -7.64 -29.62 -11.62
N ARG A 369 -7.55 -28.95 -10.49
CA ARG A 369 -6.63 -27.84 -10.22
C ARG A 369 -5.76 -28.11 -9.02
N HIS A 370 -4.54 -27.64 -9.08
CA HIS A 370 -3.52 -27.81 -8.06
C HIS A 370 -3.23 -26.45 -7.44
N ILE A 371 -3.69 -26.23 -6.22
CA ILE A 371 -3.46 -25.01 -5.48
C ILE A 371 -2.15 -25.14 -4.70
N ASN A 372 -1.13 -24.45 -5.13
CA ASN A 372 0.19 -24.45 -4.50
C ASN A 372 0.32 -23.23 -3.58
N ILE A 373 0.51 -23.46 -2.29
CA ILE A 373 0.83 -22.42 -1.31
C ILE A 373 2.35 -22.36 -1.19
N VAL A 374 2.97 -21.43 -1.90
CA VAL A 374 4.44 -21.35 -2.02
C VAL A 374 5.06 -20.31 -1.09
N LYS A 375 4.23 -19.44 -0.50
CA LYS A 375 4.59 -18.54 0.59
C LYS A 375 3.39 -18.37 1.51
N ASN A 376 3.63 -18.42 2.82
CA ASN A 376 2.57 -18.27 3.81
C ASN A 376 3.15 -17.74 5.13
N LYS A 377 2.95 -16.46 5.39
CA LYS A 377 3.31 -15.82 6.66
C LYS A 377 2.20 -15.90 7.70
N LEU A 378 0.99 -16.40 7.32
CA LEU A 378 -0.18 -16.40 8.20
C LEU A 378 -0.05 -17.53 9.24
N ASN A 379 0.20 -18.75 8.80
CA ASN A 379 0.38 -19.89 9.67
C ASN A 379 1.57 -20.80 9.32
N GLY A 380 2.38 -20.38 8.32
CA GLY A 380 3.61 -21.08 7.96
C GLY A 380 3.45 -22.37 7.14
N TRP A 381 2.23 -22.82 6.83
CA TRP A 381 2.05 -24.04 6.04
C TRP A 381 2.35 -23.80 4.55
N HIS A 382 3.17 -24.67 3.97
CA HIS A 382 3.50 -24.69 2.55
C HIS A 382 3.16 -26.06 1.96
N GLY A 383 2.71 -26.09 0.72
CA GLY A 383 2.38 -27.34 0.06
C GLY A 383 1.37 -27.17 -1.06
N MET A 384 0.83 -28.27 -1.51
CA MET A 384 -0.13 -28.33 -2.60
C MET A 384 -1.40 -29.04 -2.13
N VAL A 385 -2.55 -28.51 -2.49
CA VAL A 385 -3.85 -29.17 -2.34
C VAL A 385 -4.54 -29.27 -3.70
N ASN A 386 -5.40 -30.28 -3.87
CA ASN A 386 -6.15 -30.48 -5.08
C ASN A 386 -7.60 -29.98 -4.88
N CYS A 387 -8.18 -29.46 -5.92
CA CYS A 387 -9.59 -29.09 -6.01
C CYS A 387 -10.05 -29.22 -7.46
N GLU A 388 -11.36 -29.18 -7.69
CA GLU A 388 -11.96 -29.21 -9.00
C GLU A 388 -12.52 -27.85 -9.37
N LEU A 389 -12.30 -27.42 -10.61
CA LEU A 389 -12.91 -26.22 -11.18
C LEU A 389 -14.08 -26.63 -12.06
N ASN A 390 -15.28 -26.26 -11.66
CA ASN A 390 -16.42 -26.27 -12.53
C ASN A 390 -16.43 -24.97 -13.36
N TYR A 391 -16.00 -25.08 -14.62
CA TYR A 391 -15.92 -23.91 -15.52
C TYR A 391 -17.26 -23.26 -15.81
N GLN A 392 -18.34 -24.06 -15.86
CA GLN A 392 -19.66 -23.57 -16.24
C GLN A 392 -20.28 -22.72 -15.12
N THR A 393 -19.99 -23.07 -13.89
CA THR A 393 -20.47 -22.34 -12.70
C THR A 393 -19.40 -21.45 -12.06
N ALA A 394 -18.17 -21.45 -12.59
CA ALA A 394 -17.03 -20.74 -12.04
C ALA A 394 -16.77 -21.06 -10.55
N ARG A 395 -17.02 -22.30 -10.09
CA ARG A 395 -16.80 -22.76 -8.72
C ARG A 395 -15.56 -23.63 -8.61
N TYR A 396 -14.81 -23.40 -7.53
CA TYR A 396 -13.78 -24.30 -7.07
C TYR A 396 -14.35 -25.14 -5.92
N GLU A 397 -14.23 -26.46 -6.05
CA GLU A 397 -14.79 -27.43 -5.12
C GLU A 397 -13.69 -28.41 -4.67
N GLY A 398 -13.65 -28.80 -3.36
CA GLY A 398 -12.62 -29.74 -2.89
C GLY A 398 -12.40 -29.80 -1.40
#